data_5fbaafd5e3cc18178efb59d887382341
#
_entry.id   5fbaafd5e3cc18178efb59d887382341
#
_cell.length_a   1.000
_cell.length_b   1.000
_cell.length_c   1.000
_cell.angle_alpha   90.00
_cell.angle_beta   90.00
_cell.angle_gamma   90.00
#
_symmetry.space_group_name_H-M   'P 1'
#
loop_
_entity.id
_entity.type
_entity.pdbx_description
1 polymer ?
#
loop_
_entity_poly.entity_id
_entity_poly.type
_entity_poly.pdbx_seq_one_letter_code
_entity_poly.pdbx_strand_id
1 'polypeptide(L)'
;MRIISGKHKGKRIQAPKKLPVRPTTDMAKEALFNILNNYFNFSGLKILELFAGTGNIGYEFASRGSNAVVAVDADMGCIAFIKKTAIELDLDIAAIKSDTFKYLERCNASYDIIFADPPYDYEHYKKLKDIIFSKNLVEKDGCLIIEHDANTCFDAENLELRKYGSVHFSIFAN
;
A
#
# COMPACT_ATOMS: atom_id res chain seq x y z
N MET A 1 0.76 -7.09 13.76
CA MET A 1 1.68 -6.35 12.89
C MET A 1 2.61 -5.46 13.72
N ARG A 2 3.77 -5.11 13.21
CA ARG A 2 4.76 -4.30 13.93
C ARG A 2 5.32 -3.25 12.97
N ILE A 3 5.47 -2.01 13.40
CA ILE A 3 6.19 -0.97 12.64
C ILE A 3 7.69 -1.28 12.69
N ILE A 4 8.33 -1.35 11.53
CA ILE A 4 9.72 -1.81 11.38
C ILE A 4 10.70 -0.66 11.60
N SER A 5 10.37 0.55 11.11
CA SER A 5 11.29 1.70 11.14
C SER A 5 10.57 3.03 11.34
N GLY A 6 11.33 4.13 11.44
CA GLY A 6 10.81 5.49 11.59
C GLY A 6 10.45 5.87 13.03
N LYS A 7 9.61 6.91 13.17
CA LYS A 7 9.19 7.53 14.46
C LYS A 7 8.62 6.49 15.44
N HIS A 8 7.92 5.47 14.94
CA HIS A 8 7.24 4.45 15.74
C HIS A 8 7.89 3.07 15.66
N LYS A 9 9.19 2.97 15.34
CA LYS A 9 9.93 1.70 15.26
C LYS A 9 9.66 0.80 16.46
N GLY A 10 9.31 -0.48 16.18
CA GLY A 10 9.05 -1.50 17.21
C GLY A 10 7.63 -1.50 17.79
N LYS A 11 6.81 -0.48 17.48
CA LYS A 11 5.41 -0.42 17.95
C LYS A 11 4.62 -1.61 17.40
N ARG A 12 3.99 -2.36 18.27
CA ARG A 12 3.06 -3.43 17.92
C ARG A 12 1.64 -2.89 17.87
N ILE A 13 0.93 -3.21 16.79
CA ILE A 13 -0.46 -2.85 16.55
C ILE A 13 -1.27 -4.14 16.48
N GLN A 14 -2.30 -4.27 17.31
CA GLN A 14 -3.18 -5.43 17.34
C GLN A 14 -4.48 -5.13 16.63
N ALA A 15 -4.67 -5.72 15.44
CA ALA A 15 -5.93 -5.63 14.73
C ALA A 15 -6.99 -6.53 15.39
N PRO A 16 -8.26 -6.11 15.40
CA PRO A 16 -9.37 -6.94 15.85
C PRO A 16 -9.45 -8.24 15.04
N LYS A 17 -9.58 -9.39 15.70
CA LYS A 17 -9.64 -10.72 15.06
C LYS A 17 -10.80 -10.88 14.04
N LYS A 18 -11.84 -10.06 14.17
CA LYS A 18 -13.05 -10.11 13.32
C LYS A 18 -12.90 -9.39 11.97
N LEU A 19 -11.80 -8.67 11.73
CA LEU A 19 -11.59 -8.02 10.44
C LEU A 19 -11.29 -9.06 9.37
N PRO A 20 -11.89 -8.94 8.17
CA PRO A 20 -11.75 -9.93 7.08
C PRO A 20 -10.44 -9.74 6.31
N VAL A 21 -9.31 -9.67 7.02
CA VAL A 21 -8.01 -9.35 6.42
C VAL A 21 -6.91 -10.28 6.90
N ARG A 22 -5.98 -10.59 6.01
CA ARG A 22 -4.72 -11.26 6.32
C ARG A 22 -3.60 -10.24 6.14
N PRO A 23 -2.99 -9.73 7.22
CA PRO A 23 -1.93 -8.74 7.10
C PRO A 23 -0.72 -9.31 6.36
N THR A 24 -0.10 -8.50 5.49
CA THR A 24 1.25 -8.77 4.98
C THR A 24 2.19 -9.07 6.15
N THR A 25 2.98 -10.12 6.03
CA THR A 25 3.88 -10.53 7.11
C THR A 25 4.94 -9.46 7.39
N ASP A 26 5.40 -9.37 8.64
CA ASP A 26 6.47 -8.43 9.02
C ASP A 26 7.73 -8.64 8.15
N MET A 27 8.04 -9.90 7.79
CA MET A 27 9.19 -10.25 6.94
C MET A 27 9.03 -9.72 5.51
N ALA A 28 7.88 -9.95 4.87
CA ALA A 28 7.63 -9.47 3.50
C ALA A 28 7.60 -7.94 3.47
N LYS A 29 6.98 -7.31 4.46
CA LYS A 29 7.00 -5.85 4.61
C LYS A 29 8.42 -5.29 4.77
N GLU A 30 9.23 -5.87 5.66
CA GLU A 30 10.63 -5.45 5.85
C GLU A 30 11.43 -5.57 4.56
N ALA A 31 11.27 -6.66 3.83
CA ALA A 31 11.92 -6.88 2.55
C ALA A 31 11.49 -5.84 1.50
N LEU A 32 10.20 -5.55 1.39
CA LEU A 32 9.68 -4.51 0.50
C LEU A 32 10.31 -3.14 0.82
N PHE A 33 10.28 -2.72 2.08
CA PHE A 33 10.82 -1.42 2.47
C PHE A 33 12.35 -1.34 2.35
N ASN A 34 13.08 -2.46 2.46
CA ASN A 34 14.51 -2.51 2.18
C ASN A 34 14.80 -2.25 0.69
N ILE A 35 13.96 -2.76 -0.22
CA ILE A 35 14.07 -2.44 -1.65
C ILE A 35 13.79 -0.96 -1.88
N LEU A 36 12.66 -0.47 -1.37
CA LEU A 36 12.23 0.91 -1.58
C LEU A 36 13.23 1.94 -1.03
N ASN A 37 13.94 1.62 0.06
CA ASN A 37 15.01 2.48 0.60
C ASN A 37 16.16 2.75 -0.39
N ASN A 38 16.35 1.90 -1.42
CA ASN A 38 17.38 2.11 -2.42
C ASN A 38 16.98 3.15 -3.46
N TYR A 39 15.68 3.42 -3.60
CA TYR A 39 15.11 4.29 -4.63
C TYR A 39 14.50 5.57 -4.06
N PHE A 40 13.99 5.52 -2.82
CA PHE A 40 13.21 6.60 -2.23
C PHE A 40 13.73 7.06 -0.87
N ASN A 41 13.77 8.37 -0.68
CA ASN A 41 13.73 8.97 0.65
C ASN A 41 12.26 9.19 0.99
N PHE A 42 11.73 8.50 2.00
CA PHE A 42 10.31 8.54 2.32
C PHE A 42 9.82 9.88 2.87
N SER A 43 10.73 10.74 3.33
CA SER A 43 10.35 12.05 3.87
C SER A 43 9.65 12.88 2.81
N GLY A 44 8.42 13.29 3.10
CA GLY A 44 7.64 14.15 2.22
C GLY A 44 6.86 13.46 1.12
N LEU A 45 7.01 12.15 0.92
CA LEU A 45 6.30 11.42 -0.14
C LEU A 45 4.79 11.36 0.10
N LYS A 46 4.03 11.39 -0.99
CA LYS A 46 2.60 11.13 -1.07
C LYS A 46 2.37 9.67 -1.40
N ILE A 47 1.64 8.98 -0.56
CA ILE A 47 1.41 7.54 -0.66
C ILE A 47 -0.08 7.25 -0.83
N LEU A 48 -0.41 6.35 -1.76
CA LEU A 48 -1.74 5.75 -1.85
C LEU A 48 -1.66 4.26 -1.55
N GLU A 49 -2.38 3.82 -0.52
CA GLU A 49 -2.56 2.41 -0.18
C GLU A 49 -3.97 1.98 -0.58
N LEU A 50 -4.08 1.09 -1.55
CA LEU A 50 -5.33 0.49 -2.03
C LEU A 50 -5.51 -0.90 -1.42
N PHE A 51 -6.75 -1.28 -1.12
CA PHE A 51 -7.05 -2.51 -0.36
C PHE A 51 -6.32 -2.51 0.99
N ALA A 52 -6.40 -1.38 1.69
CA ALA A 52 -5.53 -1.09 2.84
C ALA A 52 -5.68 -2.06 4.02
N GLY A 53 -6.82 -2.76 4.12
CA GLY A 53 -7.08 -3.70 5.20
C GLY A 53 -6.89 -3.04 6.56
N THR A 54 -5.89 -3.52 7.30
CA THR A 54 -5.54 -2.94 8.61
C THR A 54 -4.61 -1.73 8.54
N GLY A 55 -4.19 -1.27 7.35
CA GLY A 55 -3.28 -0.14 7.16
C GLY A 55 -1.81 -0.44 7.46
N ASN A 56 -1.41 -1.72 7.41
CA ASN A 56 -0.08 -2.17 7.81
C ASN A 56 1.06 -1.49 7.03
N ILE A 57 0.86 -1.25 5.74
CA ILE A 57 1.84 -0.60 4.85
C ILE A 57 1.78 0.91 5.04
N GLY A 58 0.59 1.51 5.14
CA GLY A 58 0.41 2.94 5.38
C GLY A 58 1.06 3.42 6.68
N TYR A 59 0.91 2.66 7.78
CA TYR A 59 1.60 3.00 9.04
C TYR A 59 3.12 2.98 8.89
N GLU A 60 3.67 2.06 8.11
CA GLU A 60 5.11 1.98 7.89
C GLU A 60 5.61 3.20 7.11
N PHE A 61 4.93 3.60 6.02
CA PHE A 61 5.25 4.81 5.27
C PHE A 61 5.16 6.07 6.15
N ALA A 62 4.05 6.24 6.86
CA ALA A 62 3.85 7.39 7.75
C ALA A 62 4.90 7.44 8.87
N SER A 63 5.24 6.28 9.47
CA SER A 63 6.31 6.20 10.49
C SER A 63 7.68 6.60 9.95
N ARG A 64 7.95 6.36 8.66
CA ARG A 64 9.21 6.73 7.98
C ARG A 64 9.24 8.17 7.47
N GLY A 65 8.17 8.93 7.70
CA GLY A 65 8.12 10.37 7.42
C GLY A 65 7.39 10.77 6.14
N SER A 66 6.62 9.88 5.52
CA SER A 66 5.74 10.26 4.42
C SER A 66 4.69 11.27 4.90
N ASN A 67 4.51 12.37 4.16
CA ASN A 67 3.69 13.51 4.60
C ASN A 67 2.19 13.32 4.38
N ALA A 68 1.79 12.49 3.42
CA ALA A 68 0.39 12.27 3.10
C ALA A 68 0.21 10.82 2.71
N VAL A 69 -0.40 10.05 3.58
CA VAL A 69 -0.80 8.67 3.31
C VAL A 69 -2.31 8.62 3.16
N VAL A 70 -2.79 8.19 2.00
CA VAL A 70 -4.20 7.92 1.74
C VAL A 70 -4.40 6.41 1.74
N ALA A 71 -5.21 5.90 2.66
CA ALA A 71 -5.54 4.49 2.78
C ALA A 71 -7.00 4.25 2.36
N VAL A 72 -7.22 3.44 1.32
CA VAL A 72 -8.54 3.17 0.74
C VAL A 72 -8.90 1.71 0.97
N ASP A 73 -10.08 1.46 1.52
CA ASP A 73 -10.64 0.12 1.69
C ASP A 73 -12.17 0.16 1.59
N ALA A 74 -12.76 -0.94 1.14
CA ALA A 74 -14.21 -1.09 1.06
C ALA A 74 -14.85 -1.41 2.42
N ASP A 75 -14.10 -2.02 3.35
CA ASP A 75 -14.59 -2.43 4.66
C ASP A 75 -14.56 -1.27 5.67
N MET A 76 -15.72 -0.99 6.28
CA MET A 76 -15.86 0.10 7.26
C MET A 76 -15.10 -0.19 8.56
N GLY A 77 -14.99 -1.45 8.95
CA GLY A 77 -14.25 -1.85 10.15
C GLY A 77 -12.76 -1.61 9.99
N CYS A 78 -12.21 -1.90 8.80
CA CYS A 78 -10.83 -1.59 8.43
C CYS A 78 -10.57 -0.08 8.50
N ILE A 79 -11.42 0.72 7.87
CA ILE A 79 -11.30 2.19 7.88
C ILE A 79 -11.40 2.77 9.29
N ALA A 80 -12.35 2.30 10.10
CA ALA A 80 -12.49 2.74 11.49
C ALA A 80 -11.24 2.39 12.32
N PHE A 81 -10.67 1.21 12.09
CA PHE A 81 -9.45 0.77 12.75
C PHE A 81 -8.25 1.63 12.34
N ILE A 82 -8.08 1.92 11.03
CA ILE A 82 -7.00 2.78 10.53
C ILE A 82 -7.10 4.17 11.15
N LYS A 83 -8.28 4.79 11.13
CA LYS A 83 -8.50 6.14 11.71
C LYS A 83 -8.13 6.19 13.18
N LYS A 84 -8.62 5.22 13.97
CA LYS A 84 -8.32 5.12 15.39
C LYS A 84 -6.81 5.00 15.64
N THR A 85 -6.14 4.09 14.94
CA THR A 85 -4.71 3.83 15.11
C THR A 85 -3.86 5.03 14.65
N ALA A 86 -4.25 5.70 13.57
CA ALA A 86 -3.57 6.91 13.09
C ALA A 86 -3.61 8.03 14.15
N ILE A 87 -4.77 8.25 14.78
CA ILE A 87 -4.91 9.23 15.88
C ILE A 87 -4.04 8.81 17.09
N GLU A 88 -4.10 7.55 17.52
CA GLU A 88 -3.32 7.05 18.67
C GLU A 88 -1.81 7.17 18.47
N LEU A 89 -1.35 7.11 17.22
CA LEU A 89 0.07 7.18 16.88
C LEU A 89 0.49 8.54 16.32
N ASP A 90 -0.40 9.52 16.30
CA ASP A 90 -0.11 10.84 15.69
C ASP A 90 0.52 10.69 14.30
N LEU A 91 -0.15 9.94 13.42
CA LEU A 91 0.22 9.70 12.04
C LEU A 91 -0.76 10.38 11.09
N ASP A 92 -0.24 11.08 10.07
CA ASP A 92 -1.06 11.71 9.04
C ASP A 92 -1.50 10.67 7.98
N ILE A 93 -2.62 10.00 8.27
CA ILE A 93 -3.22 8.99 7.39
C ILE A 93 -4.69 9.33 7.16
N ALA A 94 -5.04 9.65 5.93
CA ALA A 94 -6.42 9.84 5.49
C ALA A 94 -7.04 8.49 5.10
N ALA A 95 -7.86 7.90 5.97
CA ALA A 95 -8.54 6.63 5.69
C ALA A 95 -9.92 6.87 5.05
N ILE A 96 -10.12 6.33 3.85
CA ILE A 96 -11.28 6.56 2.98
C ILE A 96 -12.00 5.23 2.72
N LYS A 97 -13.30 5.17 3.09
CA LYS A 97 -14.15 4.05 2.69
C LYS A 97 -14.57 4.22 1.24
N SER A 98 -14.08 3.35 0.36
CA SER A 98 -14.50 3.29 -1.04
C SER A 98 -14.16 1.93 -1.64
N ASP A 99 -14.93 1.51 -2.63
CA ASP A 99 -14.46 0.55 -3.62
C ASP A 99 -13.26 1.16 -4.37
N THR A 100 -12.25 0.34 -4.67
CA THR A 100 -10.99 0.77 -5.28
C THR A 100 -11.20 1.43 -6.64
N PHE A 101 -12.01 0.84 -7.53
CA PHE A 101 -12.23 1.43 -8.85
C PHE A 101 -13.03 2.72 -8.78
N LYS A 102 -14.05 2.79 -7.92
CA LYS A 102 -14.80 4.03 -7.70
C LYS A 102 -13.92 5.15 -7.15
N TYR A 103 -12.95 4.80 -6.30
CA TYR A 103 -11.98 5.77 -5.81
C TYR A 103 -11.08 6.24 -6.96
N LEU A 104 -10.47 5.32 -7.71
CA LEU A 104 -9.55 5.64 -8.80
C LEU A 104 -10.24 6.46 -9.92
N GLU A 105 -11.49 6.15 -10.24
CA GLU A 105 -12.28 6.91 -11.23
C GLU A 105 -12.42 8.40 -10.87
N ARG A 106 -12.53 8.72 -9.58
CA ARG A 106 -12.71 10.08 -9.07
C ARG A 106 -11.40 10.74 -8.64
N CYS A 107 -10.33 9.96 -8.53
CA CYS A 107 -9.04 10.46 -8.11
C CYS A 107 -8.42 11.32 -9.20
N ASN A 108 -8.01 12.54 -8.83
CA ASN A 108 -7.26 13.47 -9.67
C ASN A 108 -5.90 13.85 -9.05
N ALA A 109 -5.57 13.27 -7.90
CA ALA A 109 -4.27 13.44 -7.26
C ALA A 109 -3.27 12.42 -7.79
N SER A 110 -2.00 12.79 -7.82
CA SER A 110 -0.88 11.89 -8.11
C SER A 110 -0.09 11.59 -6.84
N TYR A 111 0.58 10.46 -6.83
CA TYR A 111 1.29 9.89 -5.70
C TYR A 111 2.68 9.43 -6.11
N ASP A 112 3.64 9.56 -5.22
CA ASP A 112 5.00 9.06 -5.45
C ASP A 112 5.05 7.54 -5.42
N ILE A 113 4.27 6.93 -4.52
CA ILE A 113 4.13 5.48 -4.44
C ILE A 113 2.65 5.11 -4.30
N ILE A 114 2.19 4.20 -5.15
CA ILE A 114 0.89 3.54 -5.01
C ILE A 114 1.14 2.08 -4.64
N PHE A 115 0.62 1.62 -3.51
CA PHE A 115 0.67 0.22 -3.09
C PHE A 115 -0.74 -0.39 -3.16
N ALA A 116 -0.85 -1.59 -3.69
CA ALA A 116 -2.10 -2.33 -3.79
C ALA A 116 -1.91 -3.80 -3.37
N ASP A 117 -2.73 -4.28 -2.42
CA ASP A 117 -2.78 -5.67 -1.95
C ASP A 117 -4.21 -6.22 -2.11
N PRO A 118 -4.65 -6.48 -3.36
CA PRO A 118 -5.97 -7.02 -3.61
C PRO A 118 -6.11 -8.47 -3.09
N PRO A 119 -7.35 -8.99 -2.90
CA PRO A 119 -7.59 -10.38 -2.53
C PRO A 119 -6.92 -11.37 -3.51
N TYR A 120 -6.54 -12.57 -3.04
CA TYR A 120 -5.82 -13.57 -3.85
C TYR A 120 -6.58 -14.08 -5.10
N ASP A 121 -7.90 -14.00 -5.12
CA ASP A 121 -8.76 -14.36 -6.25
C ASP A 121 -9.11 -13.17 -7.15
N TYR A 122 -8.29 -12.12 -7.10
CA TYR A 122 -8.55 -10.88 -7.83
C TYR A 122 -8.27 -11.01 -9.32
N GLU A 123 -9.32 -10.91 -10.14
CA GLU A 123 -9.20 -11.06 -11.61
C GLU A 123 -8.88 -9.77 -12.35
N HIS A 124 -8.83 -8.61 -11.64
CA HIS A 124 -8.77 -7.29 -12.29
C HIS A 124 -7.41 -6.59 -12.16
N TYR A 125 -6.33 -7.34 -11.94
CA TYR A 125 -4.98 -6.78 -11.81
C TYR A 125 -4.56 -5.89 -13.00
N LYS A 126 -4.84 -6.36 -14.24
CA LYS A 126 -4.54 -5.58 -15.44
C LYS A 126 -5.32 -4.28 -15.47
N LYS A 127 -6.63 -4.32 -15.23
CA LYS A 127 -7.48 -3.12 -15.19
C LYS A 127 -7.03 -2.15 -14.10
N LEU A 128 -6.61 -2.65 -12.93
CA LEU A 128 -6.07 -1.83 -11.85
C LEU A 128 -4.83 -1.06 -12.29
N LYS A 129 -3.86 -1.75 -12.89
CA LYS A 129 -2.66 -1.14 -13.44
C LYS A 129 -3.01 -0.11 -14.52
N ASP A 130 -3.84 -0.50 -15.49
CA ASP A 130 -4.17 0.33 -16.64
C ASP A 130 -4.87 1.64 -16.23
N ILE A 131 -5.81 1.62 -15.29
CA ILE A 131 -6.47 2.85 -14.82
C ILE A 131 -5.50 3.77 -14.06
N ILE A 132 -4.60 3.23 -13.26
CA ILE A 132 -3.61 4.01 -12.51
C ILE A 132 -2.67 4.77 -13.46
N PHE A 133 -2.14 4.09 -14.48
CA PHE A 133 -1.23 4.73 -15.43
C PHE A 133 -1.94 5.62 -16.44
N SER A 134 -3.10 5.20 -16.99
CA SER A 134 -3.86 6.02 -17.96
C SER A 134 -4.36 7.35 -17.38
N LYS A 135 -4.56 7.41 -16.07
CA LYS A 135 -4.94 8.63 -15.35
C LYS A 135 -3.74 9.42 -14.81
N ASN A 136 -2.51 8.98 -15.05
CA ASN A 136 -1.28 9.59 -14.53
C ASN A 136 -1.31 9.76 -13.00
N LEU A 137 -1.77 8.72 -12.28
CA LEU A 137 -1.86 8.78 -10.81
C LEU A 137 -0.52 8.50 -10.13
N VAL A 138 0.49 7.97 -10.84
CA VAL A 138 1.87 7.83 -10.36
C VAL A 138 2.68 9.03 -10.81
N GLU A 139 3.37 9.70 -9.89
CA GLU A 139 4.28 10.80 -10.21
C GLU A 139 5.45 10.34 -11.08
N LYS A 140 6.08 11.28 -11.79
CA LYS A 140 7.33 11.00 -12.49
C LYS A 140 8.38 10.52 -11.47
N ASP A 141 9.12 9.48 -11.83
CA ASP A 141 10.09 8.80 -10.97
C ASP A 141 9.45 8.07 -9.76
N GLY A 142 8.11 7.95 -9.75
CA GLY A 142 7.35 7.18 -8.77
C GLY A 142 7.14 5.73 -9.19
N CYS A 143 6.38 4.97 -8.39
CA CYS A 143 6.08 3.58 -8.74
C CYS A 143 4.69 3.11 -8.27
N LEU A 144 4.16 2.12 -8.99
CA LEU A 144 3.06 1.27 -8.55
C LEU A 144 3.63 -0.06 -8.07
N ILE A 145 3.21 -0.49 -6.88
CA ILE A 145 3.55 -1.79 -6.29
C ILE A 145 2.27 -2.60 -6.14
N ILE A 146 2.23 -3.80 -6.70
CA ILE A 146 1.11 -4.73 -6.54
C ILE A 146 1.61 -5.97 -5.82
N GLU A 147 1.01 -6.28 -4.66
CA GLU A 147 1.17 -7.56 -3.98
C GLU A 147 0.26 -8.60 -4.64
N HIS A 148 0.78 -9.79 -4.89
CA HIS A 148 0.03 -10.88 -5.52
C HIS A 148 0.64 -12.25 -5.21
N ASP A 149 -0.03 -13.31 -5.59
CA ASP A 149 0.47 -14.69 -5.48
C ASP A 149 1.37 -15.09 -6.66
N ALA A 150 1.86 -16.34 -6.63
CA ALA A 150 2.74 -16.89 -7.66
C ALA A 150 2.03 -17.14 -9.02
N ASN A 151 0.70 -17.17 -9.06
CA ASN A 151 -0.08 -17.46 -10.26
C ASN A 151 -0.31 -16.22 -11.12
N THR A 152 -0.14 -15.02 -10.54
CA THR A 152 -0.33 -13.76 -11.24
C THR A 152 0.96 -13.36 -11.96
N CYS A 153 0.85 -13.09 -13.26
CA CYS A 153 1.94 -12.61 -14.10
C CYS A 153 1.55 -11.31 -14.80
N PHE A 154 2.51 -10.40 -14.89
CA PHE A 154 2.37 -9.17 -15.65
C PHE A 154 3.38 -9.14 -16.78
N ASP A 155 2.94 -8.70 -17.96
CA ASP A 155 3.79 -8.39 -19.09
C ASP A 155 3.98 -6.88 -19.17
N ALA A 156 5.17 -6.39 -18.80
CA ALA A 156 5.50 -4.98 -18.82
C ALA A 156 7.02 -4.77 -18.90
N GLU A 157 7.47 -3.83 -19.71
CA GLU A 157 8.90 -3.56 -19.95
C GLU A 157 9.62 -3.04 -18.69
N ASN A 158 8.94 -2.26 -17.83
CA ASN A 158 9.51 -1.64 -16.63
C ASN A 158 9.06 -2.36 -15.35
N LEU A 159 9.00 -3.69 -15.39
CA LEU A 159 8.57 -4.52 -14.26
C LEU A 159 9.77 -5.08 -13.50
N GLU A 160 9.83 -4.78 -12.20
CA GLU A 160 10.68 -5.47 -11.25
C GLU A 160 9.84 -6.44 -10.41
N LEU A 161 10.07 -7.74 -10.55
CA LEU A 161 9.39 -8.77 -9.75
C LEU A 161 10.25 -9.20 -8.57
N ARG A 162 9.70 -9.12 -7.36
CA ARG A 162 10.32 -9.58 -6.11
C ARG A 162 9.47 -10.65 -5.45
N LYS A 163 10.12 -11.74 -5.00
CA LYS A 163 9.45 -12.93 -4.44
C LYS A 163 9.92 -13.20 -3.03
N TYR A 164 8.97 -13.31 -2.09
CA TYR A 164 9.22 -13.61 -0.69
C TYR A 164 8.28 -14.71 -0.19
N GLY A 165 8.68 -15.95 -0.38
CA GLY A 165 7.82 -17.12 -0.14
C GLY A 165 6.61 -17.10 -1.07
N SER A 166 5.41 -17.10 -0.52
CA SER A 166 4.14 -17.01 -1.28
C SER A 166 3.73 -15.58 -1.65
N VAL A 167 4.43 -14.57 -1.15
CA VAL A 167 4.15 -13.16 -1.41
C VAL A 167 5.06 -12.66 -2.54
N HIS A 168 4.46 -12.14 -3.59
CA HIS A 168 5.17 -11.53 -4.70
C HIS A 168 4.83 -10.05 -4.79
N PHE A 169 5.81 -9.21 -5.09
CA PHE A 169 5.62 -7.79 -5.39
C PHE A 169 6.02 -7.54 -6.83
N SER A 170 5.09 -7.02 -7.62
CA SER A 170 5.36 -6.45 -8.93
C SER A 170 5.46 -4.95 -8.80
N ILE A 171 6.64 -4.39 -9.12
CA ILE A 171 6.96 -2.97 -9.00
C ILE A 171 7.08 -2.40 -10.41
N PHE A 172 6.23 -1.43 -10.73
CA PHE A 172 6.17 -0.75 -12.02
C PHE A 172 6.65 0.68 -11.84
N ALA A 173 7.82 1.03 -12.39
CA ALA A 173 8.32 2.39 -12.42
C ALA A 173 7.58 3.24 -13.46
N ASN A 174 7.40 4.55 -13.16
CA ASN A 174 6.80 5.53 -14.09
C ASN A 174 7.89 6.42 -14.71
#